data_eeab68d3de880bde0f722174c5d6b028
#
_entry.id   eeab68d3de880bde0f722174c5d6b028
#
_cell.length_a   1.000
_cell.length_b   1.000
_cell.length_c   1.000
_cell.angle_alpha   90.00
_cell.angle_beta   90.00
_cell.angle_gamma   90.00
#
_symmetry.space_group_name_H-M   'P 1'
#
loop_
_entity.id
_entity.type
_entity.pdbx_description
1 polymer ?
#
loop_
_entity_poly.entity_id
_entity_poly.type
_entity_poly.pdbx_seq_one_letter_code
_entity_poly.pdbx_strand_id
1 'polypeptide(L)'
;MPEPLTPHHDGSPLHVSKQAPALGETVQVRLRVPESFGPLSWVGTRSNPNREPRFDEASLVETVDGWQWWQAAVEVENPVHGYRWLLIGDDGRQHWLNQLGLSSVETRDHDDFKLVAHEPAPEWAPASIMYQVFPDRFARSTAAIGAGAAAAPDWAMPANWGDPVDVQPPGRSKQFYGGDLDGVREHLDHLESLGIDLLYLTPVFPARSNHRYDASTFDFVDPLLGGDDALVRLVEAAHARGIRVIGDLTSNHSGDAHEWFRAAQAEPSAPERDFYFFRDEADGGGYESWLGVPSLPKFDWSSAELRRRFIEGPDSVVARYLAPPFDLDGWRIDVANMTGRLGSADLNAQVRQTIRRTMLETKPDTILLGESTNDAAGDFQGDAWHGAMTYTPFTRPLWSWLQEPGSPAGGGIGFALARVPTFTGGDFHAAHTTFAAGFPWRTRLATMNALDTHDTPRFATHARPGTLPSALGLAVTLPGIPVVWAGDEFGLTGEDGEASRTPMPWGSEASPEVAPVLETYRALLRLRRERPVLATGGIRWLAVGDEAVAFVRESAAESVLVIASRSAARLEFDAAALPAVDAAGSLFGRARLAASAGRIALESDAAGFAAWSLPGASAPAWQGDSAVTRHE
;
A
#
# COMPACT_ATOMS: atom_id res chain seq x y z
N MET A 1 14.41 -32.20 2.08
CA MET A 1 15.67 -31.72 1.44
C MET A 1 15.48 -30.22 1.25
N PRO A 2 16.50 -29.40 1.38
CA PRO A 2 16.38 -27.97 1.09
C PRO A 2 15.94 -27.79 -0.36
N GLU A 3 15.15 -26.75 -0.61
CA GLU A 3 14.82 -26.38 -1.98
C GLU A 3 16.11 -26.00 -2.72
N PRO A 4 16.28 -26.45 -3.97
CA PRO A 4 17.43 -26.06 -4.78
C PRO A 4 17.39 -24.56 -5.05
N LEU A 5 18.57 -23.95 -5.18
CA LEU A 5 18.67 -22.55 -5.63
C LEU A 5 18.09 -22.43 -7.04
N THR A 6 17.29 -21.40 -7.24
CA THR A 6 16.60 -21.13 -8.50
C THR A 6 17.05 -19.80 -9.11
N PRO A 7 16.96 -19.64 -10.45
CA PRO A 7 17.08 -18.34 -11.10
C PRO A 7 16.21 -17.28 -10.44
N HIS A 8 16.71 -16.04 -10.38
CA HIS A 8 16.00 -14.95 -9.71
C HIS A 8 16.05 -13.63 -10.48
N HIS A 9 14.90 -12.99 -10.54
CA HIS A 9 14.64 -11.63 -10.98
C HIS A 9 13.39 -11.12 -10.28
N ASP A 10 13.34 -9.85 -9.91
CA ASP A 10 12.17 -9.28 -9.18
C ASP A 10 11.71 -7.92 -9.69
N GLY A 11 12.36 -7.36 -10.71
CA GLY A 11 12.03 -6.05 -11.26
C GLY A 11 12.65 -4.86 -10.51
N SER A 12 13.37 -5.09 -9.43
CA SER A 12 14.04 -4.05 -8.62
C SER A 12 15.22 -3.37 -9.35
N PRO A 13 15.77 -2.27 -8.80
CA PRO A 13 16.95 -1.61 -9.36
C PRO A 13 18.22 -2.50 -9.47
N LEU A 14 18.27 -3.60 -8.73
CA LEU A 14 19.32 -4.60 -8.87
C LEU A 14 19.24 -5.35 -10.21
N HIS A 15 18.02 -5.50 -10.74
CA HIS A 15 17.70 -6.29 -11.92
C HIS A 15 17.21 -5.47 -13.12
N VAL A 16 16.88 -4.19 -12.95
CA VAL A 16 16.36 -3.30 -13.99
C VAL A 16 17.10 -1.98 -13.94
N SER A 17 17.78 -1.60 -15.01
CA SER A 17 18.66 -0.43 -15.04
C SER A 17 17.93 0.91 -14.91
N LYS A 18 16.65 0.96 -15.27
CA LYS A 18 15.81 2.17 -15.21
C LYS A 18 14.38 1.83 -14.80
N GLN A 19 13.94 2.37 -13.66
CA GLN A 19 12.62 2.07 -13.07
C GLN A 19 11.45 2.87 -13.72
N ALA A 20 11.75 3.99 -14.36
CA ALA A 20 10.77 4.83 -15.06
C ALA A 20 11.28 5.16 -16.47
N PRO A 21 11.25 4.18 -17.40
CA PRO A 21 11.67 4.40 -18.78
C PRO A 21 10.65 5.22 -19.55
N ALA A 22 11.12 5.92 -20.58
CA ALA A 22 10.25 6.52 -21.58
C ALA A 22 9.78 5.47 -22.60
N LEU A 23 8.67 5.76 -23.27
CA LEU A 23 8.23 4.95 -24.42
C LEU A 23 9.28 5.02 -25.54
N GLY A 24 9.65 3.88 -26.11
CA GLY A 24 10.70 3.72 -27.11
C GLY A 24 12.11 3.62 -26.51
N GLU A 25 12.27 3.72 -25.19
CA GLU A 25 13.57 3.58 -24.55
C GLU A 25 13.96 2.10 -24.38
N THR A 26 15.26 1.79 -24.55
CA THR A 26 15.82 0.46 -24.30
C THR A 26 16.32 0.38 -22.86
N VAL A 27 15.78 -0.57 -22.09
CA VAL A 27 16.14 -0.84 -20.69
C VAL A 27 16.97 -2.12 -20.61
N GLN A 28 18.07 -2.10 -19.86
CA GLN A 28 18.82 -3.30 -19.55
C GLN A 28 18.14 -4.03 -18.38
N VAL A 29 17.89 -5.33 -18.56
CA VAL A 29 17.33 -6.21 -17.53
C VAL A 29 18.27 -7.36 -17.25
N ARG A 30 18.32 -7.82 -15.98
CA ARG A 30 19.27 -8.84 -15.53
C ARG A 30 18.60 -9.99 -14.82
N LEU A 31 19.07 -11.18 -15.16
CA LEU A 31 18.74 -12.42 -14.46
C LEU A 31 19.98 -12.93 -13.77
N ARG A 32 19.89 -13.37 -12.51
CA ARG A 32 20.93 -14.19 -11.90
C ARG A 32 20.50 -15.65 -11.84
N VAL A 33 21.41 -16.55 -12.23
CA VAL A 33 21.20 -17.99 -12.28
C VAL A 33 22.27 -18.65 -11.43
N PRO A 34 21.93 -19.51 -10.44
CA PRO A 34 22.96 -20.21 -9.66
C PRO A 34 23.73 -21.20 -10.55
N GLU A 35 25.06 -21.31 -10.38
CA GLU A 35 25.88 -22.26 -11.15
C GLU A 35 25.40 -23.71 -10.99
N SER A 36 24.77 -24.02 -9.84
CA SER A 36 24.18 -25.35 -9.57
C SER A 36 22.89 -25.62 -10.39
N PHE A 37 22.34 -24.64 -11.10
CA PHE A 37 21.15 -24.83 -11.96
C PHE A 37 21.43 -25.72 -13.17
N GLY A 38 22.67 -25.73 -13.63
CA GLY A 38 23.14 -26.51 -14.76
C GLY A 38 23.46 -25.68 -16.01
N PRO A 39 24.00 -26.31 -17.05
CA PRO A 39 24.41 -25.63 -18.26
C PRO A 39 23.19 -25.19 -19.08
N LEU A 40 23.28 -23.98 -19.64
CA LEU A 40 22.22 -23.34 -20.45
C LEU A 40 22.73 -23.12 -21.88
N SER A 41 21.93 -23.57 -22.86
CA SER A 41 22.18 -23.35 -24.29
C SER A 41 21.62 -22.00 -24.78
N TRP A 42 20.62 -21.45 -24.09
CA TRP A 42 20.03 -20.15 -24.41
C TRP A 42 19.38 -19.51 -23.18
N VAL A 43 19.55 -18.20 -23.06
CA VAL A 43 18.88 -17.38 -22.05
C VAL A 43 18.40 -16.09 -22.72
N GLY A 44 17.19 -15.66 -22.45
CA GLY A 44 16.67 -14.39 -22.95
C GLY A 44 15.34 -14.00 -22.36
N THR A 45 14.81 -12.88 -22.83
CA THR A 45 13.49 -12.40 -22.46
C THR A 45 12.49 -12.69 -23.56
N ARG A 46 11.25 -12.93 -23.16
CA ARG A 46 10.08 -12.94 -24.03
C ARG A 46 9.16 -11.82 -23.63
N SER A 47 8.86 -10.89 -24.54
CA SER A 47 7.91 -9.81 -24.37
C SER A 47 6.80 -9.89 -25.43
N ASN A 48 5.74 -9.06 -25.29
CA ASN A 48 4.61 -9.01 -26.22
C ASN A 48 4.35 -7.58 -26.70
N PRO A 49 5.29 -6.91 -27.40
CA PRO A 49 5.03 -5.59 -27.97
C PRO A 49 3.85 -5.68 -28.93
N ASN A 50 2.88 -4.78 -28.73
CA ASN A 50 1.65 -4.75 -29.54
C ASN A 50 0.91 -6.10 -29.61
N ARG A 51 1.06 -6.95 -28.59
CA ARG A 51 0.51 -8.30 -28.42
C ARG A 51 1.09 -9.38 -29.36
N GLU A 52 2.26 -9.13 -29.95
CA GLU A 52 3.01 -10.13 -30.71
C GLU A 52 4.29 -10.53 -29.93
N PRO A 53 4.63 -11.83 -29.87
CA PRO A 53 5.77 -12.28 -29.11
C PRO A 53 7.10 -11.86 -29.76
N ARG A 54 8.00 -11.33 -28.92
CA ARG A 54 9.39 -11.03 -29.29
C ARG A 54 10.34 -11.68 -28.29
N PHE A 55 11.42 -12.23 -28.79
CA PHE A 55 12.47 -12.84 -27.99
C PHE A 55 13.76 -12.06 -28.16
N ASP A 56 14.33 -11.59 -27.04
CA ASP A 56 15.59 -10.86 -27.00
C ASP A 56 16.62 -11.69 -26.24
N GLU A 57 17.70 -12.10 -26.93
CA GLU A 57 18.75 -12.95 -26.35
C GLU A 57 19.56 -12.19 -25.31
N ALA A 58 19.86 -12.85 -24.21
CA ALA A 58 20.71 -12.33 -23.14
C ALA A 58 22.15 -12.83 -23.30
N SER A 59 23.12 -12.01 -22.88
CA SER A 59 24.52 -12.39 -22.77
C SER A 59 24.91 -12.62 -21.32
N LEU A 60 25.78 -13.61 -21.07
CA LEU A 60 26.43 -13.79 -19.78
C LEU A 60 27.41 -12.63 -19.55
N VAL A 61 27.18 -11.86 -18.50
CA VAL A 61 28.02 -10.70 -18.14
C VAL A 61 29.19 -11.13 -17.29
N GLU A 62 28.91 -11.87 -16.21
CA GLU A 62 29.89 -12.25 -15.20
C GLU A 62 29.34 -13.39 -14.33
N THR A 63 30.26 -14.15 -13.70
CA THR A 63 29.94 -15.09 -12.63
C THR A 63 30.54 -14.58 -11.33
N VAL A 64 29.72 -14.32 -10.32
CA VAL A 64 30.13 -13.76 -9.02
C VAL A 64 29.45 -14.55 -7.90
N ASP A 65 30.21 -14.98 -6.90
CA ASP A 65 29.71 -15.67 -5.70
C ASP A 65 28.82 -16.89 -6.00
N GLY A 66 29.15 -17.66 -7.07
CA GLY A 66 28.39 -18.84 -7.50
C GLY A 66 27.12 -18.53 -8.28
N TRP A 67 26.92 -17.26 -8.73
CA TRP A 67 25.81 -16.82 -9.54
C TRP A 67 26.27 -16.27 -10.89
N GLN A 68 25.68 -16.77 -11.96
CA GLN A 68 25.83 -16.25 -13.31
C GLN A 68 24.86 -15.08 -13.52
N TRP A 69 25.36 -13.93 -13.97
CA TRP A 69 24.56 -12.75 -14.30
C TRP A 69 24.40 -12.63 -15.81
N TRP A 70 23.14 -12.77 -16.24
CA TRP A 70 22.73 -12.63 -17.64
C TRP A 70 22.04 -11.30 -17.86
N GLN A 71 22.31 -10.62 -18.97
CA GLN A 71 21.75 -9.31 -19.30
C GLN A 71 21.12 -9.32 -20.68
N ALA A 72 19.88 -8.82 -20.79
CA ALA A 72 19.15 -8.57 -22.04
C ALA A 72 18.77 -7.09 -22.14
N ALA A 73 18.58 -6.62 -23.38
CA ALA A 73 18.08 -5.28 -23.69
C ALA A 73 16.61 -5.40 -24.12
N VAL A 74 15.71 -4.70 -23.43
CA VAL A 74 14.26 -4.69 -23.72
C VAL A 74 13.85 -3.28 -24.13
N GLU A 75 13.33 -3.13 -25.33
CA GLU A 75 12.75 -1.87 -25.83
C GLU A 75 11.31 -1.73 -25.31
N VAL A 76 10.99 -0.59 -24.69
CA VAL A 76 9.68 -0.30 -24.11
C VAL A 76 8.74 0.23 -25.18
N GLU A 77 8.08 -0.65 -25.93
CA GLU A 77 7.19 -0.28 -27.03
C GLU A 77 5.75 0.02 -26.59
N ASN A 78 5.33 -0.43 -25.40
CA ASN A 78 4.00 -0.17 -24.86
C ASN A 78 4.08 0.56 -23.52
N PRO A 79 3.09 1.39 -23.16
CA PRO A 79 3.10 2.13 -21.88
C PRO A 79 3.24 1.25 -20.64
N VAL A 80 2.70 0.04 -20.70
CA VAL A 80 2.96 -1.07 -19.76
C VAL A 80 3.51 -2.22 -20.60
N HIS A 81 4.81 -2.45 -20.52
CA HIS A 81 5.54 -3.42 -21.33
C HIS A 81 5.91 -4.63 -20.48
N GLY A 82 5.17 -5.74 -20.66
CA GLY A 82 5.40 -7.01 -19.98
C GLY A 82 6.55 -7.81 -20.58
N TYR A 83 7.36 -8.44 -19.73
CA TYR A 83 8.39 -9.41 -20.15
C TYR A 83 8.57 -10.51 -19.10
N ARG A 84 9.07 -11.66 -19.54
CA ARG A 84 9.49 -12.80 -18.70
C ARG A 84 10.78 -13.37 -19.21
N TRP A 85 11.46 -14.16 -18.38
CA TRP A 85 12.67 -14.84 -18.79
C TRP A 85 12.37 -16.25 -19.30
N LEU A 86 13.08 -16.66 -20.33
CA LEU A 86 13.15 -18.03 -20.84
C LEU A 86 14.59 -18.52 -20.74
N LEU A 87 14.76 -19.68 -20.12
CA LEU A 87 16.03 -20.38 -20.01
C LEU A 87 15.88 -21.74 -20.69
N ILE A 88 16.81 -22.10 -21.58
CA ILE A 88 16.83 -23.40 -22.25
C ILE A 88 18.10 -24.13 -21.83
N GLY A 89 17.94 -25.28 -21.19
CA GLY A 89 19.06 -26.16 -20.80
C GLY A 89 19.68 -26.85 -22.01
N ASP A 90 20.93 -27.36 -21.87
CA ASP A 90 21.59 -28.18 -22.88
C ASP A 90 20.81 -29.46 -23.18
N ASP A 91 19.99 -29.93 -22.25
CA ASP A 91 19.06 -31.06 -22.40
C ASP A 91 17.78 -30.72 -23.16
N GLY A 92 17.61 -29.46 -23.60
CA GLY A 92 16.46 -28.94 -24.31
C GLY A 92 15.25 -28.62 -23.43
N ARG A 93 15.34 -28.76 -22.10
CA ARG A 93 14.29 -28.35 -21.19
C ARG A 93 14.17 -26.84 -21.14
N GLN A 94 12.92 -26.36 -21.12
CA GLN A 94 12.62 -24.95 -21.00
C GLN A 94 12.19 -24.62 -19.57
N HIS A 95 12.62 -23.45 -19.10
CA HIS A 95 12.22 -22.89 -17.83
C HIS A 95 11.81 -21.43 -18.03
N TRP A 96 10.65 -21.08 -17.51
CA TRP A 96 10.07 -19.76 -17.60
C TRP A 96 10.10 -19.09 -16.21
N LEU A 97 10.56 -17.86 -16.16
CA LEU A 97 10.56 -17.09 -14.92
C LEU A 97 9.76 -15.81 -15.10
N ASN A 98 8.72 -15.64 -14.29
CA ASN A 98 7.94 -14.42 -14.14
C ASN A 98 7.82 -14.02 -12.67
N GLN A 99 6.93 -13.09 -12.31
CA GLN A 99 6.79 -12.64 -10.93
C GLN A 99 6.26 -13.72 -9.96
N LEU A 100 5.67 -14.81 -10.44
CA LEU A 100 5.28 -15.97 -9.63
C LEU A 100 6.43 -16.92 -9.34
N GLY A 101 7.57 -16.77 -10.04
CA GLY A 101 8.73 -17.64 -9.91
C GLY A 101 8.98 -18.52 -11.12
N LEU A 102 9.78 -19.59 -10.93
CA LEU A 102 10.22 -20.50 -11.97
C LEU A 102 9.16 -21.54 -12.30
N SER A 103 8.90 -21.77 -13.59
CA SER A 103 7.97 -22.76 -14.13
C SER A 103 8.63 -23.60 -15.24
N SER A 104 8.29 -24.88 -15.33
CA SER A 104 8.70 -25.77 -16.43
C SER A 104 7.78 -25.70 -17.65
N VAL A 105 6.73 -24.89 -17.59
CA VAL A 105 5.80 -24.64 -18.68
C VAL A 105 5.62 -23.14 -18.90
N GLU A 106 5.24 -22.74 -20.09
CA GLU A 106 4.99 -21.35 -20.41
C GLU A 106 3.90 -20.74 -19.50
N THR A 107 4.13 -19.52 -19.05
CA THR A 107 3.30 -18.80 -18.08
C THR A 107 2.43 -17.73 -18.77
N ARG A 108 1.45 -17.18 -18.03
CA ARG A 108 0.55 -16.13 -18.51
C ARG A 108 1.24 -14.77 -18.56
N ASP A 109 0.83 -13.91 -19.50
CA ASP A 109 1.31 -12.54 -19.62
C ASP A 109 0.92 -11.64 -18.42
N HIS A 110 -0.15 -11.99 -17.72
CA HIS A 110 -0.63 -11.22 -16.56
C HIS A 110 0.42 -11.07 -15.46
N ASP A 111 1.19 -12.11 -15.24
CA ASP A 111 2.17 -12.21 -14.14
C ASP A 111 3.60 -11.88 -14.61
N ASP A 112 3.75 -11.28 -15.79
CA ASP A 112 5.04 -10.83 -16.32
C ASP A 112 5.64 -9.70 -15.47
N PHE A 113 6.97 -9.59 -15.46
CA PHE A 113 7.64 -8.36 -15.02
C PHE A 113 7.22 -7.21 -15.96
N LYS A 114 7.12 -5.99 -15.44
CA LYS A 114 6.56 -4.87 -16.19
C LYS A 114 7.45 -3.64 -16.12
N LEU A 115 7.84 -3.15 -17.29
CA LEU A 115 8.41 -1.81 -17.48
C LEU A 115 7.25 -0.86 -17.79
N VAL A 116 7.20 0.27 -17.08
CA VAL A 116 6.06 1.19 -17.17
C VAL A 116 6.53 2.57 -17.57
N ALA A 117 6.06 3.05 -18.73
CA ALA A 117 6.42 4.36 -19.30
C ALA A 117 5.48 5.49 -18.88
N HIS A 118 4.48 5.23 -18.05
CA HIS A 118 3.67 6.28 -17.44
C HIS A 118 4.47 7.03 -16.37
N GLU A 119 4.00 8.22 -15.98
CA GLU A 119 4.64 9.04 -14.94
C GLU A 119 4.72 8.26 -13.61
N PRO A 120 5.90 8.18 -12.97
CA PRO A 120 6.07 7.44 -11.72
C PRO A 120 5.42 8.14 -10.52
N ALA A 121 5.32 7.42 -9.40
CA ALA A 121 5.10 8.04 -8.10
C ALA A 121 6.24 8.99 -7.75
N PRO A 122 6.00 9.99 -6.88
CA PRO A 122 7.06 10.82 -6.33
C PRO A 122 8.20 9.97 -5.74
N GLU A 123 9.43 10.42 -5.86
CA GLU A 123 10.61 9.69 -5.39
C GLU A 123 10.56 9.39 -3.87
N TRP A 124 9.89 10.25 -3.10
CA TRP A 124 9.74 10.08 -1.67
C TRP A 124 8.78 8.93 -1.29
N ALA A 125 7.81 8.60 -2.15
CA ALA A 125 6.70 7.69 -1.80
C ALA A 125 7.13 6.29 -1.33
N PRO A 126 8.07 5.58 -1.99
CA PRO A 126 8.51 4.26 -1.52
C PRO A 126 9.22 4.26 -0.16
N ALA A 127 9.82 5.40 0.22
CA ALA A 127 10.53 5.54 1.50
C ALA A 127 9.61 5.94 2.66
N SER A 128 8.38 6.35 2.35
CA SER A 128 7.44 6.86 3.36
C SER A 128 6.99 5.80 4.35
N ILE A 129 6.67 6.28 5.54
CA ILE A 129 5.95 5.58 6.60
C ILE A 129 4.66 6.38 6.84
N MET A 130 3.52 5.76 6.56
CA MET A 130 2.22 6.41 6.63
C MET A 130 1.58 6.25 8.01
N TYR A 131 0.95 7.31 8.50
CA TYR A 131 0.11 7.28 9.68
C TYR A 131 -1.31 7.73 9.32
N GLN A 132 -2.29 6.87 9.53
CA GLN A 132 -3.68 7.13 9.21
C GLN A 132 -4.41 7.74 10.41
N VAL A 133 -5.08 8.86 10.20
CA VAL A 133 -5.83 9.58 11.23
C VAL A 133 -7.31 9.68 10.85
N PHE A 134 -8.17 9.35 11.82
CA PHE A 134 -9.60 9.64 11.81
C PHE A 134 -9.82 10.86 12.73
N PRO A 135 -10.04 12.08 12.18
CA PRO A 135 -9.92 13.32 12.96
C PRO A 135 -10.81 13.39 14.20
N ASP A 136 -12.08 12.94 14.11
CA ASP A 136 -13.02 12.93 15.23
C ASP A 136 -12.52 12.14 16.46
N ARG A 137 -11.62 11.16 16.24
CA ARG A 137 -11.15 10.21 17.26
C ARG A 137 -9.68 10.39 17.64
N PHE A 138 -8.98 11.32 16.98
CA PHE A 138 -7.55 11.48 17.21
C PHE A 138 -7.23 12.38 18.41
N ALA A 139 -7.61 13.65 18.36
CA ALA A 139 -7.42 14.58 19.49
C ALA A 139 -8.38 15.78 19.40
N ARG A 140 -8.81 16.27 20.55
CA ARG A 140 -9.43 17.60 20.68
C ARG A 140 -8.31 18.62 20.87
N SER A 141 -8.36 19.71 20.13
CA SER A 141 -7.41 20.81 20.35
C SER A 141 -7.59 21.46 21.73
N THR A 142 -6.53 22.06 22.24
CA THR A 142 -6.55 22.84 23.49
C THR A 142 -7.61 23.95 23.44
N ALA A 143 -7.82 24.56 22.28
CA ALA A 143 -8.84 25.59 22.06
C ALA A 143 -10.25 25.02 22.17
N ALA A 144 -10.52 23.84 21.56
CA ALA A 144 -11.82 23.17 21.65
C ALA A 144 -12.15 22.73 23.07
N ILE A 145 -11.17 22.21 23.81
CA ILE A 145 -11.35 21.85 25.24
C ILE A 145 -11.68 23.09 26.07
N GLY A 146 -10.99 24.22 25.84
CA GLY A 146 -11.21 25.49 26.55
C GLY A 146 -12.53 26.16 26.24
N ALA A 147 -13.07 25.97 25.05
CA ALA A 147 -14.37 26.54 24.63
C ALA A 147 -15.58 25.76 25.19
N GLY A 148 -15.34 24.59 25.77
CA GLY A 148 -16.40 23.66 26.15
C GLY A 148 -16.94 22.88 24.94
N ALA A 149 -17.84 21.91 25.18
CA ALA A 149 -18.42 21.16 24.07
C ALA A 149 -19.10 22.12 23.08
N ALA A 150 -18.57 22.25 21.85
CA ALA A 150 -19.30 22.86 20.76
C ALA A 150 -20.66 22.17 20.67
N ALA A 151 -21.73 22.92 20.41
CA ALA A 151 -23.03 22.31 20.25
C ALA A 151 -22.92 21.25 19.13
N ALA A 152 -23.09 19.99 19.50
CA ALA A 152 -23.06 18.92 18.52
C ALA A 152 -24.15 19.19 17.46
N PRO A 153 -23.87 18.90 16.18
CA PRO A 153 -24.86 19.07 15.14
C PRO A 153 -26.09 18.17 15.40
N ASP A 154 -27.25 18.54 14.89
CA ASP A 154 -28.52 17.84 15.12
C ASP A 154 -28.48 16.34 14.77
N TRP A 155 -27.60 15.93 13.87
CA TRP A 155 -27.44 14.54 13.46
C TRP A 155 -26.54 13.73 14.42
N ALA A 156 -25.71 14.39 15.23
CA ALA A 156 -24.67 13.75 16.04
C ALA A 156 -25.16 13.39 17.45
N MET A 157 -24.62 12.33 17.96
CA MET A 157 -24.76 11.90 19.36
C MET A 157 -23.47 12.26 20.10
N PRO A 158 -23.45 13.33 20.90
CA PRO A 158 -22.24 13.74 21.63
C PRO A 158 -21.71 12.65 22.56
N ALA A 159 -20.42 12.46 22.60
CA ALA A 159 -19.72 11.55 23.50
C ALA A 159 -18.58 12.25 24.24
N ASN A 160 -18.28 11.82 25.45
CA ASN A 160 -17.05 12.19 26.12
C ASN A 160 -15.87 11.38 25.56
N TRP A 161 -14.66 11.90 25.68
CA TRP A 161 -13.47 11.27 25.12
C TRP A 161 -13.22 9.83 25.61
N GLY A 162 -13.59 9.52 26.84
CA GLY A 162 -13.46 8.19 27.46
C GLY A 162 -14.69 7.29 27.34
N ASP A 163 -15.75 7.74 26.66
CA ASP A 163 -16.93 6.90 26.46
C ASP A 163 -16.63 5.76 25.49
N PRO A 164 -17.23 4.55 25.67
CA PRO A 164 -17.05 3.45 24.72
C PRO A 164 -17.69 3.78 23.37
N VAL A 165 -17.12 3.20 22.31
CA VAL A 165 -17.68 3.32 20.97
C VAL A 165 -19.00 2.54 20.88
N ASP A 166 -20.07 3.21 20.43
CA ASP A 166 -21.35 2.58 20.15
C ASP A 166 -21.37 2.01 18.74
N VAL A 167 -21.28 0.69 18.65
CA VAL A 167 -21.23 -0.05 17.37
C VAL A 167 -22.62 -0.37 16.81
N GLN A 168 -23.69 -0.06 17.54
CA GLN A 168 -25.06 -0.31 17.13
C GLN A 168 -25.79 0.98 16.76
N PRO A 169 -26.78 0.93 15.84
CA PRO A 169 -27.68 2.06 15.64
C PRO A 169 -28.46 2.41 16.94
N PRO A 170 -28.66 3.70 17.26
CA PRO A 170 -28.38 4.86 16.42
C PRO A 170 -26.94 5.43 16.55
N GLY A 171 -26.12 4.97 17.50
CA GLY A 171 -24.78 5.51 17.76
C GLY A 171 -23.79 5.27 16.64
N ARG A 172 -23.87 4.12 15.98
CA ARG A 172 -23.02 3.79 14.84
C ARG A 172 -23.04 4.90 13.79
N SER A 173 -21.84 5.39 13.39
CA SER A 173 -21.64 6.52 12.47
C SER A 173 -22.16 7.88 12.95
N LYS A 174 -22.83 7.96 14.13
CA LYS A 174 -23.41 9.20 14.67
C LYS A 174 -22.76 9.67 15.97
N GLN A 175 -22.06 8.79 16.69
CA GLN A 175 -21.36 9.15 17.91
C GLN A 175 -20.19 10.10 17.57
N PHE A 176 -20.18 11.27 18.22
CA PHE A 176 -19.28 12.36 17.91
C PHE A 176 -18.44 12.71 19.14
N TYR A 177 -17.14 12.54 19.02
CA TYR A 177 -16.17 12.80 20.09
C TYR A 177 -15.54 14.19 20.00
N GLY A 178 -15.61 14.83 18.83
CA GLY A 178 -15.20 16.22 18.65
C GLY A 178 -13.68 16.42 18.57
N GLY A 179 -12.94 15.42 18.09
CA GLY A 179 -11.57 15.63 17.62
C GLY A 179 -11.53 16.55 16.40
N ASP A 180 -10.47 17.32 16.23
CA ASP A 180 -10.32 18.34 15.21
C ASP A 180 -8.89 18.38 14.59
N LEU A 181 -8.72 19.14 13.50
CA LEU A 181 -7.43 19.23 12.78
C LEU A 181 -6.35 20.00 13.59
N ASP A 182 -6.75 20.94 14.41
CA ASP A 182 -5.80 21.59 15.33
C ASP A 182 -5.34 20.61 16.43
N GLY A 183 -6.21 19.69 16.87
CA GLY A 183 -5.82 18.58 17.75
C GLY A 183 -4.81 17.64 17.09
N VAL A 184 -4.98 17.34 15.79
CA VAL A 184 -3.96 16.60 15.04
C VAL A 184 -2.64 17.37 15.00
N ARG A 185 -2.69 18.67 14.70
CA ARG A 185 -1.52 19.55 14.67
C ARG A 185 -0.77 19.59 16.00
N GLU A 186 -1.49 19.64 17.12
CA GLU A 186 -0.92 19.67 18.47
C GLU A 186 -0.21 18.36 18.86
N HIS A 187 -0.44 17.26 18.13
CA HIS A 187 0.17 15.95 18.36
C HIS A 187 1.16 15.50 17.26
N LEU A 188 1.62 16.41 16.38
CA LEU A 188 2.62 16.07 15.36
C LEU A 188 3.95 15.59 15.96
N ASP A 189 4.30 16.00 17.16
CA ASP A 189 5.50 15.51 17.86
C ASP A 189 5.44 13.99 18.14
N HIS A 190 4.24 13.44 18.36
CA HIS A 190 4.04 11.98 18.47
C HIS A 190 4.39 11.28 17.15
N LEU A 191 3.87 11.78 16.02
CA LEU A 191 4.17 11.23 14.70
C LEU A 191 5.67 11.31 14.39
N GLU A 192 6.30 12.44 14.67
CA GLU A 192 7.74 12.63 14.53
C GLU A 192 8.53 11.62 15.37
N SER A 193 8.12 11.36 16.63
CA SER A 193 8.74 10.37 17.52
C SER A 193 8.67 8.93 17.01
N LEU A 194 7.69 8.62 16.17
CA LEU A 194 7.53 7.35 15.47
C LEU A 194 8.32 7.30 14.14
N GLY A 195 8.85 8.43 13.67
CA GLY A 195 9.51 8.53 12.37
C GLY A 195 8.53 8.56 11.18
N ILE A 196 7.29 8.99 11.41
CA ILE A 196 6.28 9.19 10.36
C ILE A 196 6.65 10.38 9.48
N ASP A 197 6.45 10.25 8.17
CA ASP A 197 6.64 11.33 7.19
C ASP A 197 5.50 11.47 6.17
N LEU A 198 4.44 10.66 6.35
CA LEU A 198 3.24 10.75 5.54
C LEU A 198 2.00 10.62 6.42
N LEU A 199 1.25 11.71 6.57
CA LEU A 199 -0.02 11.75 7.28
C LEU A 199 -1.17 11.53 6.27
N TYR A 200 -1.99 10.51 6.50
CA TYR A 200 -3.23 10.29 5.76
C TYR A 200 -4.43 10.65 6.65
N LEU A 201 -5.21 11.64 6.22
CA LEU A 201 -6.45 12.05 6.85
C LEU A 201 -7.65 11.38 6.17
N THR A 202 -8.52 10.69 6.94
CA THR A 202 -9.85 10.32 6.42
C THR A 202 -10.66 11.59 6.10
N PRO A 203 -11.81 11.52 5.40
CA PRO A 203 -12.45 12.71 4.83
C PRO A 203 -12.64 13.86 5.81
N VAL A 204 -12.37 15.06 5.33
CA VAL A 204 -12.44 16.31 6.12
C VAL A 204 -13.59 17.23 5.73
N PHE A 205 -14.43 16.85 4.76
CA PHE A 205 -15.54 17.65 4.27
C PHE A 205 -16.78 17.58 5.20
N PRO A 206 -17.65 18.59 5.20
CA PRO A 206 -18.90 18.54 5.94
C PRO A 206 -19.75 17.33 5.56
N ALA A 207 -20.35 16.68 6.55
CA ALA A 207 -21.15 15.48 6.36
C ALA A 207 -22.18 15.32 7.48
N ARG A 208 -22.98 14.24 7.42
CA ARG A 208 -23.94 13.87 8.46
C ARG A 208 -23.55 12.57 9.17
N SER A 209 -22.24 12.27 9.18
CA SER A 209 -21.65 11.15 9.90
C SER A 209 -20.31 11.53 10.50
N ASN A 210 -19.85 10.76 11.49
CA ASN A 210 -18.53 10.95 12.07
C ASN A 210 -17.38 10.61 11.09
N HIS A 211 -17.63 9.72 10.12
CA HIS A 211 -16.64 9.27 9.13
C HIS A 211 -16.53 10.18 7.90
N ARG A 212 -17.51 11.01 7.64
CA ARG A 212 -17.55 12.03 6.56
C ARG A 212 -17.47 11.51 5.12
N TYR A 213 -17.66 10.21 4.89
CA TYR A 213 -17.75 9.67 3.52
C TYR A 213 -19.04 10.06 2.81
N ASP A 214 -20.05 10.53 3.54
CA ASP A 214 -21.29 11.12 3.04
C ASP A 214 -21.19 12.65 2.91
N ALA A 215 -20.17 13.16 2.21
CA ALA A 215 -19.93 14.60 2.07
C ALA A 215 -21.18 15.36 1.60
N SER A 216 -21.49 16.47 2.25
CA SER A 216 -22.59 17.37 1.91
C SER A 216 -22.16 18.56 1.04
N THR A 217 -20.86 18.80 0.95
CA THR A 217 -20.18 19.71 0.04
C THR A 217 -18.71 19.33 -0.07
N PHE A 218 -18.05 19.73 -1.17
CA PHE A 218 -16.60 19.67 -1.34
C PHE A 218 -15.95 21.06 -1.39
N ASP A 219 -16.72 22.11 -1.12
CA ASP A 219 -16.23 23.49 -1.31
C ASP A 219 -15.37 23.99 -0.15
N PHE A 220 -15.48 23.40 1.02
CA PHE A 220 -14.73 23.79 2.22
C PHE A 220 -14.57 22.62 3.20
N VAL A 221 -13.60 22.74 4.09
CA VAL A 221 -13.35 21.80 5.19
C VAL A 221 -14.43 21.98 6.28
N ASP A 222 -14.86 20.86 6.88
CA ASP A 222 -15.88 20.85 7.92
C ASP A 222 -15.53 21.82 9.07
N PRO A 223 -16.40 22.81 9.35
CA PRO A 223 -16.21 23.70 10.50
C PRO A 223 -16.08 22.98 11.83
N LEU A 224 -16.65 21.76 11.97
CA LEU A 224 -16.48 20.91 13.15
C LEU A 224 -15.05 20.40 13.32
N LEU A 225 -14.27 20.37 12.24
CA LEU A 225 -12.85 20.06 12.26
C LEU A 225 -11.95 21.31 12.32
N GLY A 226 -12.54 22.51 12.41
CA GLY A 226 -11.84 23.79 12.44
C GLY A 226 -11.79 24.52 11.10
N GLY A 227 -12.44 23.99 10.05
CA GLY A 227 -12.57 24.63 8.74
C GLY A 227 -11.26 24.70 7.95
N ASP A 228 -11.28 25.45 6.86
CA ASP A 228 -10.17 25.61 5.92
C ASP A 228 -8.87 26.06 6.61
N ASP A 229 -8.97 27.05 7.49
CA ASP A 229 -7.81 27.59 8.21
C ASP A 229 -7.11 26.54 9.08
N ALA A 230 -7.87 25.58 9.67
CA ALA A 230 -7.27 24.51 10.48
C ALA A 230 -6.52 23.51 9.61
N LEU A 231 -7.03 23.17 8.42
CA LEU A 231 -6.30 22.32 7.47
C LEU A 231 -5.00 23.00 7.00
N VAL A 232 -5.06 24.28 6.66
CA VAL A 232 -3.86 25.06 6.26
C VAL A 232 -2.82 25.04 7.38
N ARG A 233 -3.21 25.36 8.62
CA ARG A 233 -2.28 25.33 9.77
C ARG A 233 -1.69 23.94 10.01
N LEU A 234 -2.49 22.87 9.85
CA LEU A 234 -2.00 21.50 10.01
C LEU A 234 -0.97 21.16 8.93
N VAL A 235 -1.27 21.44 7.67
CA VAL A 235 -0.36 21.15 6.54
C VAL A 235 0.95 21.93 6.67
N GLU A 236 0.88 23.24 6.95
CA GLU A 236 2.07 24.07 7.18
C GLU A 236 2.94 23.53 8.34
N ALA A 237 2.31 23.14 9.44
CA ALA A 237 3.02 22.60 10.60
C ALA A 237 3.62 21.21 10.35
N ALA A 238 2.95 20.37 9.57
CA ALA A 238 3.44 19.06 9.14
C ALA A 238 4.62 19.20 8.18
N HIS A 239 4.50 20.04 7.15
CA HIS A 239 5.58 20.34 6.21
C HIS A 239 6.83 20.90 6.90
N ALA A 240 6.67 21.76 7.90
CA ALA A 240 7.79 22.28 8.70
C ALA A 240 8.57 21.19 9.45
N ARG A 241 7.96 20.00 9.65
CA ARG A 241 8.58 18.80 10.25
C ARG A 241 8.99 17.76 9.22
N GLY A 242 8.83 18.03 7.92
CA GLY A 242 9.09 17.06 6.85
C GLY A 242 8.02 15.96 6.75
N ILE A 243 6.82 16.18 7.31
CA ILE A 243 5.68 15.28 7.21
C ILE A 243 4.76 15.77 6.08
N ARG A 244 4.52 14.94 5.07
CA ARG A 244 3.57 15.20 4.01
C ARG A 244 2.14 14.87 4.46
N VAL A 245 1.15 15.48 3.81
CA VAL A 245 -0.26 15.29 4.17
C VAL A 245 -1.06 14.95 2.94
N ILE A 246 -1.76 13.80 2.96
CA ILE A 246 -2.72 13.44 1.92
C ILE A 246 -4.14 13.42 2.47
N GLY A 247 -5.09 13.82 1.64
CA GLY A 247 -6.51 13.78 1.94
C GLY A 247 -7.19 12.51 1.42
N ASP A 248 -8.45 12.36 1.78
CA ASP A 248 -9.35 11.31 1.29
C ASP A 248 -10.48 11.93 0.47
N LEU A 249 -10.71 11.41 -0.72
CA LEU A 249 -11.68 11.97 -1.65
C LEU A 249 -12.68 10.90 -2.12
N THR A 250 -13.96 11.13 -1.83
CA THR A 250 -15.04 10.23 -2.18
C THR A 250 -15.49 10.47 -3.62
N SER A 251 -14.91 9.77 -4.58
CA SER A 251 -15.19 9.93 -6.00
C SER A 251 -16.30 9.00 -6.53
N ASN A 252 -16.75 8.03 -5.74
CA ASN A 252 -17.81 7.11 -6.15
C ASN A 252 -19.23 7.63 -5.89
N HIS A 253 -19.43 8.43 -4.85
CA HIS A 253 -20.72 8.92 -4.38
C HIS A 253 -20.57 10.23 -3.59
N SER A 254 -21.67 10.93 -3.36
CA SER A 254 -21.77 11.99 -2.36
C SER A 254 -22.66 11.56 -1.20
N GLY A 255 -22.87 12.44 -0.22
CA GLY A 255 -23.97 12.30 0.73
C GLY A 255 -25.31 12.67 0.10
N ASP A 256 -26.41 12.16 0.65
CA ASP A 256 -27.78 12.58 0.26
C ASP A 256 -28.09 14.03 0.66
N ALA A 257 -27.29 14.59 1.55
CA ALA A 257 -27.35 15.98 1.97
C ALA A 257 -26.54 16.93 1.06
N HIS A 258 -25.78 16.41 0.09
CA HIS A 258 -24.94 17.20 -0.80
C HIS A 258 -25.77 18.19 -1.62
N GLU A 259 -25.30 19.44 -1.75
CA GLU A 259 -26.02 20.47 -2.50
C GLU A 259 -26.31 20.05 -3.95
N TRP A 260 -25.38 19.32 -4.61
CA TRP A 260 -25.60 18.80 -5.97
C TRP A 260 -26.74 17.78 -6.00
N PHE A 261 -26.77 16.85 -5.04
CA PHE A 261 -27.82 15.84 -5.00
C PHE A 261 -29.20 16.45 -4.66
N ARG A 262 -29.22 17.42 -3.75
CA ARG A 262 -30.44 18.15 -3.43
C ARG A 262 -30.98 18.98 -4.62
N ALA A 263 -30.10 19.65 -5.35
CA ALA A 263 -30.46 20.34 -6.59
C ALA A 263 -31.02 19.36 -7.63
N ALA A 264 -30.35 18.23 -7.82
CA ALA A 264 -30.78 17.15 -8.72
C ALA A 264 -32.16 16.56 -8.38
N GLN A 265 -32.50 16.49 -7.09
CA GLN A 265 -33.82 16.02 -6.62
C GLN A 265 -34.90 17.07 -6.75
N ALA A 266 -34.58 18.34 -6.46
CA ALA A 266 -35.55 19.43 -6.41
C ALA A 266 -36.00 19.90 -7.81
N GLU A 267 -35.07 19.86 -8.78
CA GLU A 267 -35.31 20.41 -10.13
C GLU A 267 -34.79 19.42 -11.20
N PRO A 268 -35.70 18.72 -11.91
CA PRO A 268 -35.31 17.76 -12.96
C PRO A 268 -34.50 18.36 -14.12
N SER A 269 -34.58 19.69 -14.31
CA SER A 269 -33.79 20.41 -15.33
C SER A 269 -32.46 20.96 -14.83
N ALA A 270 -32.13 20.79 -13.56
CA ALA A 270 -30.84 21.21 -13.01
C ALA A 270 -29.68 20.43 -13.65
N PRO A 271 -28.53 21.05 -13.94
CA PRO A 271 -27.37 20.37 -14.46
C PRO A 271 -26.91 19.18 -13.57
N GLU A 272 -27.13 19.30 -12.28
CA GLU A 272 -26.79 18.28 -11.27
C GLU A 272 -27.62 17.00 -11.42
N ARG A 273 -28.73 17.05 -12.16
CA ARG A 273 -29.51 15.84 -12.46
C ARG A 273 -28.70 14.78 -13.16
N ASP A 274 -27.80 15.19 -14.05
CA ASP A 274 -26.91 14.32 -14.81
C ASP A 274 -25.68 13.86 -14.00
N PHE A 275 -25.53 14.30 -12.74
CA PHE A 275 -24.42 13.88 -11.89
C PHE A 275 -24.65 12.52 -11.24
N TYR A 276 -25.91 12.03 -11.24
CA TYR A 276 -26.34 10.83 -10.54
C TYR A 276 -27.17 9.91 -11.43
N PHE A 277 -27.10 8.61 -11.15
CA PHE A 277 -27.93 7.63 -11.82
C PHE A 277 -29.34 7.62 -11.23
N PHE A 278 -30.27 8.34 -11.85
CA PHE A 278 -31.69 8.26 -11.53
C PHE A 278 -32.38 7.18 -12.36
N ARG A 279 -33.30 6.44 -11.76
CA ARG A 279 -34.13 5.44 -12.42
C ARG A 279 -35.44 6.07 -12.91
N ASP A 280 -35.91 5.61 -14.06
CA ASP A 280 -37.21 6.00 -14.58
C ASP A 280 -38.35 5.50 -13.66
N GLU A 281 -39.51 6.18 -13.67
CA GLU A 281 -40.69 5.74 -12.89
C GLU A 281 -41.15 4.33 -13.30
N ALA A 282 -40.99 3.94 -14.56
CA ALA A 282 -41.26 2.61 -15.07
C ALA A 282 -40.41 1.52 -14.43
N ASP A 283 -39.21 1.87 -13.97
CA ASP A 283 -38.26 0.99 -13.28
C ASP A 283 -38.30 1.15 -11.75
N GLY A 284 -39.39 1.68 -11.23
CA GLY A 284 -39.63 1.87 -9.80
C GLY A 284 -39.11 3.18 -9.23
N GLY A 285 -38.61 4.08 -10.06
CA GLY A 285 -38.12 5.42 -9.65
C GLY A 285 -36.91 5.37 -8.71
N GLY A 286 -36.51 6.54 -8.19
CA GLY A 286 -35.38 6.65 -7.26
C GLY A 286 -34.02 6.83 -7.95
N TYR A 287 -32.97 6.39 -7.31
CA TYR A 287 -31.59 6.56 -7.78
C TYR A 287 -30.71 5.37 -7.36
N GLU A 288 -29.56 5.24 -8.01
CA GLU A 288 -28.54 4.27 -7.62
C GLU A 288 -27.68 4.83 -6.49
N SER A 289 -27.23 3.93 -5.60
CA SER A 289 -26.41 4.29 -4.44
C SER A 289 -25.31 3.26 -4.21
N TRP A 290 -24.29 3.63 -3.46
CA TRP A 290 -23.22 2.70 -3.10
C TRP A 290 -23.78 1.51 -2.31
N LEU A 291 -23.67 0.31 -2.90
CA LEU A 291 -24.17 -0.95 -2.33
C LEU A 291 -25.62 -0.92 -1.80
N GLY A 292 -26.47 -0.04 -2.37
CA GLY A 292 -27.85 0.12 -1.94
C GLY A 292 -28.05 0.98 -0.67
N VAL A 293 -27.01 1.67 -0.21
CA VAL A 293 -27.08 2.60 0.94
C VAL A 293 -27.70 3.92 0.51
N PRO A 294 -28.95 4.26 0.91
CA PRO A 294 -29.66 5.42 0.35
C PRO A 294 -28.98 6.77 0.60
N SER A 295 -28.24 6.90 1.71
CA SER A 295 -27.52 8.14 2.04
C SER A 295 -26.28 8.39 1.17
N LEU A 296 -25.94 7.48 0.24
CA LEU A 296 -24.72 7.54 -0.58
C LEU A 296 -25.03 7.45 -2.08
N PRO A 297 -25.71 8.46 -2.68
CA PRO A 297 -26.08 8.48 -4.09
C PRO A 297 -24.85 8.45 -4.99
N LYS A 298 -24.89 7.54 -5.97
CA LYS A 298 -23.75 7.22 -6.84
C LYS A 298 -23.61 8.23 -7.97
N PHE A 299 -22.38 8.70 -8.20
CA PHE A 299 -22.03 9.60 -9.31
C PHE A 299 -22.06 8.91 -10.67
N ASP A 300 -22.63 9.60 -11.67
CA ASP A 300 -22.53 9.27 -13.10
C ASP A 300 -21.42 10.08 -13.78
N TRP A 301 -20.30 9.46 -13.96
CA TRP A 301 -19.11 10.08 -14.58
C TRP A 301 -19.24 10.31 -16.09
N SER A 302 -20.35 9.95 -16.72
CA SER A 302 -20.67 10.38 -18.09
C SER A 302 -20.93 11.88 -18.18
N SER A 303 -21.37 12.52 -17.09
CA SER A 303 -21.59 13.97 -17.02
C SER A 303 -20.30 14.78 -17.17
N ALA A 304 -20.23 15.59 -18.21
CA ALA A 304 -19.09 16.47 -18.45
C ALA A 304 -18.97 17.57 -17.38
N GLU A 305 -20.12 18.07 -16.89
CA GLU A 305 -20.13 19.12 -15.87
C GLU A 305 -19.70 18.58 -14.50
N LEU A 306 -20.05 17.32 -14.14
CA LEU A 306 -19.51 16.65 -12.96
C LEU A 306 -17.99 16.54 -13.05
N ARG A 307 -17.46 16.05 -14.18
CA ARG A 307 -16.02 15.96 -14.40
C ARG A 307 -15.33 17.30 -14.20
N ARG A 308 -15.85 18.36 -14.82
CA ARG A 308 -15.31 19.71 -14.72
C ARG A 308 -15.29 20.24 -13.27
N ARG A 309 -16.36 20.03 -12.51
CA ARG A 309 -16.41 20.50 -11.12
C ARG A 309 -15.55 19.67 -10.18
N PHE A 310 -15.45 18.40 -10.40
CA PHE A 310 -14.86 17.49 -9.42
C PHE A 310 -13.41 17.14 -9.73
N ILE A 311 -13.08 16.73 -10.97
CA ILE A 311 -11.80 16.09 -11.29
C ILE A 311 -10.98 16.80 -12.37
N GLU A 312 -11.54 17.73 -13.14
CA GLU A 312 -10.90 18.24 -14.36
C GLU A 312 -10.56 19.72 -14.24
N GLY A 313 -9.27 20.03 -14.41
CA GLY A 313 -8.78 21.40 -14.47
C GLY A 313 -8.57 22.09 -13.12
N PRO A 314 -8.08 23.35 -13.14
CA PRO A 314 -7.59 24.05 -11.96
C PRO A 314 -8.67 24.44 -10.94
N ASP A 315 -9.93 24.53 -11.37
CA ASP A 315 -11.06 24.91 -10.52
C ASP A 315 -11.78 23.69 -9.92
N SER A 316 -11.30 22.48 -10.21
CA SER A 316 -11.90 21.23 -9.71
C SER A 316 -11.58 21.01 -8.23
N VAL A 317 -12.41 20.18 -7.58
CA VAL A 317 -12.18 19.75 -6.19
C VAL A 317 -10.79 19.12 -6.04
N VAL A 318 -10.39 18.25 -6.99
CA VAL A 318 -9.06 17.60 -6.99
C VAL A 318 -7.95 18.64 -6.95
N ALA A 319 -8.00 19.68 -7.78
CA ALA A 319 -6.95 20.69 -7.87
C ALA A 319 -6.94 21.65 -6.67
N ARG A 320 -8.11 22.06 -6.19
CA ARG A 320 -8.26 23.09 -5.15
C ARG A 320 -7.43 22.82 -3.91
N TYR A 321 -7.47 21.60 -3.39
CA TYR A 321 -6.79 21.23 -2.14
C TYR A 321 -5.31 20.87 -2.32
N LEU A 322 -4.87 20.65 -3.55
CA LEU A 322 -3.43 20.50 -3.88
C LEU A 322 -2.74 21.84 -4.09
N ALA A 323 -3.51 22.86 -4.48
CA ALA A 323 -3.01 24.23 -4.65
C ALA A 323 -2.97 25.00 -3.32
N PRO A 324 -2.13 26.06 -3.20
CA PRO A 324 -2.20 26.98 -2.08
C PRO A 324 -3.63 27.57 -1.92
N PRO A 325 -4.08 27.80 -0.67
CA PRO A 325 -3.30 27.71 0.58
C PRO A 325 -3.24 26.32 1.22
N PHE A 326 -3.98 25.33 0.72
CA PHE A 326 -4.09 24.00 1.35
C PHE A 326 -2.83 23.15 1.19
N ASP A 327 -2.28 23.10 -0.03
CA ASP A 327 -1.00 22.48 -0.37
C ASP A 327 -0.86 20.99 0.01
N LEU A 328 -1.94 20.19 -0.09
CA LEU A 328 -1.88 18.75 0.14
C LEU A 328 -0.89 18.07 -0.81
N ASP A 329 -0.30 16.93 -0.38
CA ASP A 329 0.69 16.16 -1.12
C ASP A 329 0.09 14.97 -1.88
N GLY A 330 -1.23 14.88 -1.94
CA GLY A 330 -1.90 13.85 -2.71
C GLY A 330 -3.29 13.46 -2.19
N TRP A 331 -3.81 12.43 -2.80
CA TRP A 331 -5.13 11.89 -2.51
C TRP A 331 -5.12 10.36 -2.35
N ARG A 332 -5.86 9.86 -1.37
CA ARG A 332 -6.45 8.52 -1.39
C ARG A 332 -7.87 8.65 -1.94
N ILE A 333 -8.20 7.86 -2.93
CA ILE A 333 -9.53 7.84 -3.51
C ILE A 333 -10.33 6.70 -2.90
N ASP A 334 -11.45 7.07 -2.26
CA ASP A 334 -12.42 6.16 -1.67
C ASP A 334 -13.14 5.36 -2.75
N VAL A 335 -13.34 4.06 -2.49
CA VAL A 335 -14.04 3.13 -3.39
C VAL A 335 -13.56 3.26 -4.85
N ALA A 336 -12.24 3.40 -5.06
CA ALA A 336 -11.66 3.63 -6.37
C ALA A 336 -11.99 2.51 -7.38
N ASN A 337 -12.16 1.28 -6.92
CA ASN A 337 -12.56 0.13 -7.73
C ASN A 337 -13.98 0.25 -8.32
N MET A 338 -14.89 0.98 -7.67
CA MET A 338 -16.28 1.16 -8.14
C MET A 338 -16.52 2.52 -8.80
N THR A 339 -15.59 3.48 -8.65
CA THR A 339 -15.70 4.81 -9.25
C THR A 339 -15.83 4.69 -10.77
N GLY A 340 -16.89 5.29 -11.33
CA GLY A 340 -17.18 5.25 -12.77
C GLY A 340 -17.76 3.93 -13.28
N ARG A 341 -18.09 2.97 -12.41
CA ARG A 341 -18.64 1.66 -12.79
C ARG A 341 -20.06 1.45 -12.29
N LEU A 342 -20.98 1.16 -13.21
CA LEU A 342 -22.33 0.70 -12.90
C LEU A 342 -22.88 -0.13 -14.06
N GLY A 343 -23.18 -1.42 -13.83
CA GLY A 343 -23.70 -2.32 -14.86
C GLY A 343 -22.76 -2.41 -16.07
N SER A 344 -23.20 -1.95 -17.23
CA SER A 344 -22.41 -1.91 -18.48
C SER A 344 -21.56 -0.65 -18.62
N ALA A 345 -21.75 0.36 -17.78
CA ALA A 345 -20.95 1.57 -17.79
C ALA A 345 -19.62 1.32 -17.05
N ASP A 346 -18.50 1.54 -17.74
CA ASP A 346 -17.15 1.51 -17.14
C ASP A 346 -16.32 2.69 -17.67
N LEU A 347 -16.28 3.74 -16.90
CA LEU A 347 -15.48 4.95 -17.12
C LEU A 347 -14.31 5.04 -16.14
N ASN A 348 -14.02 3.98 -15.38
CA ASN A 348 -13.02 4.00 -14.31
C ASN A 348 -11.65 4.46 -14.82
N ALA A 349 -11.17 3.90 -15.93
CA ALA A 349 -9.89 4.29 -16.51
C ALA A 349 -9.84 5.79 -16.89
N GLN A 350 -10.90 6.31 -17.49
CA GLN A 350 -10.98 7.73 -17.87
C GLN A 350 -10.98 8.64 -16.63
N VAL A 351 -11.72 8.28 -15.60
CA VAL A 351 -11.82 9.06 -14.35
C VAL A 351 -10.47 9.10 -13.65
N ARG A 352 -9.83 7.94 -13.40
CA ARG A 352 -8.55 7.90 -12.69
C ARG A 352 -7.43 8.62 -13.45
N GLN A 353 -7.37 8.48 -14.78
CA GLN A 353 -6.39 9.16 -15.63
C GLN A 353 -6.63 10.68 -15.67
N THR A 354 -7.89 11.12 -15.63
CA THR A 354 -8.22 12.55 -15.52
C THR A 354 -7.81 13.12 -14.17
N ILE A 355 -8.10 12.44 -13.07
CA ILE A 355 -7.62 12.83 -11.73
C ILE A 355 -6.09 12.98 -11.76
N ARG A 356 -5.36 11.96 -12.25
CA ARG A 356 -3.90 12.01 -12.29
C ARG A 356 -3.37 13.15 -13.14
N ARG A 357 -3.95 13.41 -14.30
CA ARG A 357 -3.57 14.55 -15.17
C ARG A 357 -3.77 15.88 -14.45
N THR A 358 -4.93 16.09 -13.83
CA THR A 358 -5.20 17.32 -13.06
C THR A 358 -4.22 17.51 -11.91
N MET A 359 -3.86 16.43 -11.21
CA MET A 359 -2.83 16.48 -10.17
C MET A 359 -1.47 16.90 -10.73
N LEU A 360 -1.03 16.30 -11.85
CA LEU A 360 0.22 16.65 -12.52
C LEU A 360 0.28 18.12 -12.98
N GLU A 361 -0.84 18.63 -13.49
CA GLU A 361 -0.97 20.02 -13.94
C GLU A 361 -0.99 21.01 -12.76
N THR A 362 -1.44 20.58 -11.59
CA THR A 362 -1.59 21.42 -10.38
C THR A 362 -0.34 21.37 -9.51
N LYS A 363 0.10 20.17 -9.11
CA LYS A 363 1.25 19.90 -8.23
C LYS A 363 1.86 18.55 -8.61
N PRO A 364 2.92 18.51 -9.42
CA PRO A 364 3.49 17.25 -9.95
C PRO A 364 3.98 16.28 -8.88
N ASP A 365 4.57 16.79 -7.77
CA ASP A 365 5.14 15.96 -6.68
C ASP A 365 4.07 15.47 -5.70
N THR A 366 3.00 14.84 -6.24
CA THR A 366 1.87 14.32 -5.44
C THR A 366 1.63 12.86 -5.66
N ILE A 367 1.22 12.13 -4.59
CA ILE A 367 0.85 10.72 -4.66
C ILE A 367 -0.66 10.56 -4.89
N LEU A 368 -1.02 9.57 -5.72
CA LEU A 368 -2.41 9.14 -5.93
C LEU A 368 -2.55 7.67 -5.55
N LEU A 369 -3.29 7.40 -4.48
CA LEU A 369 -3.62 6.07 -3.99
C LEU A 369 -5.10 5.77 -4.25
N GLY A 370 -5.41 4.54 -4.61
CA GLY A 370 -6.80 4.10 -4.81
C GLY A 370 -7.17 2.97 -3.86
N GLU A 371 -8.36 3.05 -3.27
CA GLU A 371 -8.88 1.92 -2.52
C GLU A 371 -9.43 0.84 -3.46
N SER A 372 -8.97 -0.39 -3.26
CA SER A 372 -9.53 -1.58 -3.91
C SER A 372 -9.37 -2.77 -2.97
N THR A 373 -10.47 -3.17 -2.34
CA THR A 373 -10.45 -4.18 -1.27
C THR A 373 -10.16 -5.60 -1.76
N ASN A 374 -10.19 -5.83 -3.08
CA ASN A 374 -9.99 -7.14 -3.71
C ASN A 374 -8.70 -7.15 -4.57
N ASP A 375 -8.68 -7.98 -5.61
CA ASP A 375 -7.57 -7.97 -6.57
C ASP A 375 -7.54 -6.64 -7.32
N ALA A 376 -6.57 -5.81 -6.99
CA ALA A 376 -6.41 -4.48 -7.56
C ALA A 376 -5.58 -4.47 -8.85
N ALA A 377 -4.87 -5.57 -9.16
CA ALA A 377 -3.86 -5.59 -10.22
C ALA A 377 -4.38 -5.13 -11.57
N GLY A 378 -5.63 -5.47 -11.94
CA GLY A 378 -6.21 -5.08 -13.23
C GLY A 378 -6.30 -3.57 -13.47
N ASP A 379 -6.50 -2.79 -12.43
CA ASP A 379 -6.65 -1.32 -12.50
C ASP A 379 -5.36 -0.56 -12.12
N PHE A 380 -4.39 -1.24 -11.48
CA PHE A 380 -3.21 -0.60 -10.88
C PHE A 380 -1.93 -0.91 -11.68
N GLN A 381 -1.97 -0.63 -12.97
CA GLN A 381 -0.84 -0.85 -13.88
C GLN A 381 0.07 0.38 -14.06
N GLY A 382 -0.09 1.42 -13.25
CA GLY A 382 0.72 2.63 -13.25
C GLY A 382 0.25 3.71 -14.23
N ASP A 383 -0.92 3.54 -14.86
CA ASP A 383 -1.51 4.53 -15.77
C ASP A 383 -2.12 5.73 -15.04
N ALA A 384 -2.42 5.59 -13.76
CA ALA A 384 -2.90 6.65 -12.87
C ALA A 384 -2.53 6.36 -11.41
N TRP A 385 -3.02 5.23 -10.85
CA TRP A 385 -2.75 4.85 -9.48
C TRP A 385 -1.27 4.56 -9.27
N HIS A 386 -0.64 5.24 -8.31
CA HIS A 386 0.72 4.94 -7.90
C HIS A 386 0.78 3.68 -7.05
N GLY A 387 -0.19 3.49 -6.15
CA GLY A 387 -0.32 2.34 -5.27
C GLY A 387 -1.75 2.13 -4.82
N ALA A 388 -2.01 0.99 -4.20
CA ALA A 388 -3.32 0.58 -3.74
C ALA A 388 -3.43 0.57 -2.21
N MET A 389 -4.56 1.04 -1.68
CA MET A 389 -5.06 0.59 -0.39
C MET A 389 -5.84 -0.70 -0.64
N THR A 390 -5.21 -1.85 -0.38
CA THR A 390 -5.80 -3.17 -0.67
C THR A 390 -5.43 -4.18 0.40
N TYR A 391 -6.26 -5.19 0.56
CA TYR A 391 -6.08 -6.20 1.62
C TYR A 391 -5.55 -7.54 1.10
N THR A 392 -5.57 -7.77 -0.23
CA THR A 392 -5.26 -9.09 -0.81
C THR A 392 -3.80 -9.50 -0.73
N PRO A 393 -2.81 -8.62 -1.04
CA PRO A 393 -1.42 -9.04 -1.05
C PRO A 393 -0.78 -9.08 0.34
N PHE A 394 -1.35 -8.38 1.33
CA PHE A 394 -0.73 -8.25 2.65
C PHE A 394 -1.67 -8.56 3.82
N THR A 395 -2.68 -7.72 4.07
CA THR A 395 -3.51 -7.78 5.29
C THR A 395 -4.21 -9.12 5.47
N ARG A 396 -4.92 -9.62 4.44
CA ARG A 396 -5.65 -10.92 4.53
C ARG A 396 -4.72 -12.11 4.73
N PRO A 397 -3.64 -12.30 3.94
CA PRO A 397 -2.68 -13.38 4.18
C PRO A 397 -2.03 -13.31 5.56
N LEU A 398 -1.68 -12.09 6.02
CA LEU A 398 -1.10 -11.86 7.34
C LEU A 398 -2.05 -12.30 8.45
N TRP A 399 -3.30 -11.86 8.41
CA TRP A 399 -4.33 -12.23 9.40
C TRP A 399 -4.57 -13.73 9.39
N SER A 400 -4.67 -14.34 8.21
CA SER A 400 -4.88 -15.79 8.06
C SER A 400 -3.76 -16.61 8.69
N TRP A 401 -2.55 -16.07 8.74
CA TRP A 401 -1.39 -16.74 9.33
C TRP A 401 -1.19 -16.42 10.81
N LEU A 402 -1.39 -15.17 11.24
CA LEU A 402 -0.95 -14.67 12.54
C LEU A 402 -2.08 -14.48 13.58
N GLN A 403 -3.34 -14.62 13.19
CA GLN A 403 -4.46 -14.56 14.15
C GLN A 403 -4.78 -15.91 14.77
N GLU A 404 -5.49 -15.91 15.90
CA GLU A 404 -6.00 -17.11 16.55
C GLU A 404 -6.94 -17.89 15.60
N PRO A 405 -6.83 -19.22 15.52
CA PRO A 405 -7.66 -20.00 14.63
C PRO A 405 -9.15 -19.81 14.91
N GLY A 406 -9.92 -19.54 13.85
CA GLY A 406 -11.36 -19.35 13.96
C GLY A 406 -11.80 -17.99 14.46
N SER A 407 -10.89 -17.02 14.56
CA SER A 407 -11.22 -15.62 14.85
C SER A 407 -12.31 -15.08 13.93
N PRO A 408 -13.22 -14.24 14.42
CA PRO A 408 -14.15 -13.51 13.57
C PRO A 408 -13.41 -12.68 12.51
N ALA A 409 -13.94 -12.65 11.30
CA ALA A 409 -13.34 -11.82 10.25
C ALA A 409 -13.65 -10.32 10.40
N GLY A 410 -14.71 -9.99 11.11
CA GLY A 410 -15.26 -8.63 11.14
C GLY A 410 -15.70 -8.15 9.76
N GLY A 411 -16.16 -6.92 9.67
CA GLY A 411 -16.44 -6.25 8.39
C GLY A 411 -15.18 -5.61 7.79
N GLY A 412 -15.22 -5.30 6.49
CA GLY A 412 -14.23 -4.45 5.82
C GLY A 412 -13.02 -5.17 5.21
N ILE A 413 -12.56 -6.30 5.75
CA ILE A 413 -11.39 -7.02 5.21
C ILE A 413 -11.71 -7.80 3.91
N GLY A 414 -12.99 -8.09 3.67
CA GLY A 414 -13.45 -8.79 2.46
C GLY A 414 -13.21 -10.30 2.45
N PHE A 415 -13.11 -10.96 3.62
CA PHE A 415 -13.18 -12.42 3.70
C PHE A 415 -14.59 -12.92 3.33
N ALA A 416 -14.65 -13.99 2.56
CA ALA A 416 -15.92 -14.56 2.09
C ALA A 416 -16.77 -15.16 3.22
N LEU A 417 -16.15 -15.57 4.32
CA LEU A 417 -16.79 -16.16 5.48
C LEU A 417 -16.63 -15.27 6.71
N ALA A 418 -17.53 -15.44 7.69
CA ALA A 418 -17.48 -14.68 8.94
C ALA A 418 -16.29 -15.03 9.86
N ARG A 419 -15.33 -15.80 9.37
CA ARG A 419 -14.13 -16.20 10.09
C ARG A 419 -12.88 -16.04 9.24
N VAL A 420 -11.77 -15.66 9.88
CA VAL A 420 -10.47 -15.61 9.24
C VAL A 420 -10.02 -17.02 8.86
N PRO A 421 -9.58 -17.29 7.62
CA PRO A 421 -8.98 -18.56 7.25
C PRO A 421 -7.73 -18.86 8.07
N THR A 422 -7.36 -20.13 8.18
CA THR A 422 -6.14 -20.55 8.86
C THR A 422 -5.08 -20.91 7.83
N PHE A 423 -4.01 -20.14 7.77
CA PHE A 423 -2.88 -20.33 6.86
C PHE A 423 -1.65 -20.88 7.58
N THR A 424 -0.83 -21.61 6.83
CA THR A 424 0.60 -21.82 7.12
C THR A 424 1.43 -20.64 6.63
N GLY A 425 2.72 -20.57 6.98
CA GLY A 425 3.62 -19.60 6.36
C GLY A 425 3.78 -19.83 4.85
N GLY A 426 3.63 -21.10 4.39
CA GLY A 426 3.56 -21.43 2.96
C GLY A 426 2.35 -20.81 2.26
N ASP A 427 1.16 -20.90 2.88
CA ASP A 427 -0.06 -20.29 2.35
C ASP A 427 0.03 -18.75 2.35
N PHE A 428 0.62 -18.15 3.42
CA PHE A 428 0.91 -16.71 3.46
C PHE A 428 1.78 -16.29 2.29
N HIS A 429 2.92 -16.98 2.09
CA HIS A 429 3.84 -16.70 0.99
C HIS A 429 3.16 -16.84 -0.37
N ALA A 430 2.43 -17.93 -0.60
CA ALA A 430 1.72 -18.17 -1.86
C ALA A 430 0.68 -17.09 -2.17
N ALA A 431 -0.15 -16.73 -1.18
CA ALA A 431 -1.17 -15.69 -1.35
C ALA A 431 -0.53 -14.31 -1.59
N HIS A 432 0.48 -13.93 -0.76
CA HIS A 432 1.22 -12.68 -0.94
C HIS A 432 1.83 -12.57 -2.33
N THR A 433 2.56 -13.60 -2.77
CA THR A 433 3.24 -13.61 -4.07
C THR A 433 2.24 -13.56 -5.22
N THR A 434 1.15 -14.33 -5.15
CA THR A 434 0.13 -14.37 -6.20
C THR A 434 -0.50 -13.00 -6.45
N PHE A 435 -0.94 -12.31 -5.40
CA PHE A 435 -1.56 -11.00 -5.55
C PHE A 435 -0.55 -9.88 -5.85
N ALA A 436 0.68 -9.97 -5.31
CA ALA A 436 1.73 -9.00 -5.60
C ALA A 436 2.27 -9.11 -7.03
N ALA A 437 2.26 -10.31 -7.63
CA ALA A 437 2.77 -10.55 -8.99
C ALA A 437 1.98 -9.81 -10.08
N GLY A 438 0.72 -9.46 -9.83
CA GLY A 438 -0.08 -8.68 -10.78
C GLY A 438 0.36 -7.21 -10.92
N PHE A 439 1.06 -6.65 -9.94
CA PHE A 439 1.50 -5.25 -9.96
C PHE A 439 2.84 -5.06 -10.68
N PRO A 440 3.04 -3.93 -11.40
CA PRO A 440 4.38 -3.45 -11.71
C PRO A 440 5.19 -3.23 -10.43
N TRP A 441 6.52 -3.43 -10.46
CA TRP A 441 7.38 -3.26 -9.28
C TRP A 441 7.18 -1.91 -8.60
N ARG A 442 7.18 -0.81 -9.34
CA ARG A 442 7.01 0.54 -8.81
C ARG A 442 5.64 0.76 -8.14
N THR A 443 4.56 0.14 -8.67
CA THR A 443 3.23 0.18 -8.06
C THR A 443 3.19 -0.62 -6.75
N ARG A 444 3.88 -1.75 -6.71
CA ARG A 444 4.04 -2.55 -5.49
C ARG A 444 4.74 -1.75 -4.39
N LEU A 445 5.79 -0.97 -4.73
CA LEU A 445 6.51 -0.13 -3.76
C LEU A 445 5.65 0.99 -3.15
N ALA A 446 4.63 1.47 -3.84
CA ALA A 446 3.72 2.50 -3.37
C ALA A 446 2.39 1.95 -2.81
N THR A 447 2.18 0.61 -2.83
CA THR A 447 1.00 -0.04 -2.26
C THR A 447 1.11 -0.12 -0.74
N MET A 448 0.00 0.10 -0.04
CA MET A 448 -0.06 0.16 1.42
C MET A 448 0.06 -1.23 2.06
N ASN A 449 0.97 -1.37 3.03
CA ASN A 449 1.10 -2.53 3.92
C ASN A 449 0.51 -2.17 5.29
N ALA A 450 -0.80 -2.32 5.45
CA ALA A 450 -1.52 -2.04 6.69
C ALA A 450 -1.84 -3.32 7.45
N LEU A 451 -1.65 -3.33 8.78
CA LEU A 451 -2.13 -4.42 9.62
C LEU A 451 -3.67 -4.39 9.66
N ASP A 452 -4.21 -3.20 9.74
CA ASP A 452 -5.63 -2.87 9.77
C ASP A 452 -5.83 -1.40 9.34
N THR A 453 -7.07 -0.93 9.32
CA THR A 453 -7.45 0.43 8.92
C THR A 453 -8.69 0.87 9.70
N HIS A 454 -9.14 2.09 9.47
CA HIS A 454 -10.39 2.62 10.03
C HIS A 454 -11.67 1.87 9.59
N ASP A 455 -11.58 0.97 8.61
CA ASP A 455 -12.71 0.17 8.09
C ASP A 455 -12.70 -1.28 8.56
N THR A 456 -11.64 -1.71 9.23
CA THR A 456 -11.45 -3.10 9.63
C THR A 456 -11.44 -3.25 11.14
N PRO A 457 -11.64 -4.46 11.69
CA PRO A 457 -11.22 -4.74 13.06
C PRO A 457 -9.74 -4.42 13.25
N ARG A 458 -9.30 -4.15 14.48
CA ARG A 458 -7.88 -4.01 14.77
C ARG A 458 -7.20 -5.37 14.84
N PHE A 459 -6.02 -5.48 14.25
CA PHE A 459 -5.22 -6.73 14.23
C PHE A 459 -4.97 -7.26 15.65
N ALA A 460 -4.67 -6.37 16.59
CA ALA A 460 -4.40 -6.74 18.00
C ALA A 460 -5.57 -7.44 18.70
N THR A 461 -6.81 -7.33 18.19
CA THR A 461 -8.02 -7.91 18.81
C THR A 461 -7.94 -9.43 18.89
N HIS A 462 -7.43 -10.07 17.85
CA HIS A 462 -7.38 -11.53 17.75
C HIS A 462 -5.99 -12.08 17.38
N ALA A 463 -4.96 -11.23 17.46
CA ALA A 463 -3.59 -11.64 17.19
C ALA A 463 -3.13 -12.75 18.15
N ARG A 464 -2.44 -13.76 17.64
CA ARG A 464 -1.79 -14.77 18.49
C ARG A 464 -0.79 -14.05 19.41
N PRO A 465 -0.68 -14.49 20.69
CA PRO A 465 0.27 -13.88 21.60
C PRO A 465 1.68 -13.84 21.04
N GLY A 466 2.32 -12.66 21.10
CA GLY A 466 3.70 -12.43 20.65
C GLY A 466 3.89 -12.27 19.14
N THR A 467 2.82 -12.27 18.32
CA THR A 467 2.95 -12.12 16.86
C THR A 467 2.99 -10.67 16.36
N LEU A 468 2.69 -9.68 17.19
CA LEU A 468 2.74 -8.27 16.78
C LEU A 468 4.11 -7.86 16.17
N PRO A 469 5.26 -8.24 16.75
CA PRO A 469 6.56 -7.95 16.13
C PRO A 469 6.72 -8.61 14.75
N SER A 470 6.15 -9.81 14.52
CA SER A 470 6.16 -10.47 13.21
C SER A 470 5.29 -9.73 12.20
N ALA A 471 4.09 -9.32 12.60
CA ALA A 471 3.15 -8.59 11.75
C ALA A 471 3.71 -7.24 11.32
N LEU A 472 4.13 -6.41 12.29
CA LEU A 472 4.73 -5.10 12.02
C LEU A 472 6.08 -5.22 11.30
N GLY A 473 6.90 -6.21 11.68
CA GLY A 473 8.17 -6.52 11.02
C GLY A 473 7.98 -6.80 9.52
N LEU A 474 6.97 -7.59 9.16
CA LEU A 474 6.61 -7.83 7.77
C LEU A 474 6.10 -6.55 7.08
N ALA A 475 5.27 -5.74 7.74
CA ALA A 475 4.78 -4.49 7.17
C ALA A 475 5.91 -3.52 6.80
N VAL A 476 6.93 -3.42 7.65
CA VAL A 476 8.06 -2.50 7.44
C VAL A 476 9.14 -3.05 6.51
N THR A 477 9.20 -4.37 6.30
CA THR A 477 10.27 -5.00 5.51
C THR A 477 9.84 -5.53 4.16
N LEU A 478 8.58 -5.89 3.93
CA LEU A 478 8.09 -6.22 2.60
C LEU A 478 8.00 -4.97 1.71
N PRO A 479 8.10 -5.11 0.36
CA PRO A 479 7.87 -3.99 -0.56
C PRO A 479 6.49 -3.35 -0.36
N GLY A 480 6.45 -2.02 -0.25
CA GLY A 480 5.24 -1.25 -0.01
C GLY A 480 5.44 -0.16 1.04
N ILE A 481 4.43 0.67 1.24
CA ILE A 481 4.40 1.73 2.27
C ILE A 481 3.81 1.14 3.55
N PRO A 482 4.56 1.00 4.65
CA PRO A 482 4.01 0.59 5.93
C PRO A 482 3.04 1.65 6.47
N VAL A 483 1.89 1.19 6.98
CA VAL A 483 0.83 2.04 7.51
C VAL A 483 0.59 1.73 8.98
N VAL A 484 0.52 2.77 9.80
CA VAL A 484 0.08 2.71 11.19
C VAL A 484 -1.33 3.32 11.26
N TRP A 485 -2.33 2.55 11.65
CA TRP A 485 -3.64 3.08 12.01
C TRP A 485 -3.58 3.67 13.43
N ALA A 486 -3.98 4.93 13.59
CA ALA A 486 -3.88 5.67 14.86
C ALA A 486 -4.45 4.85 16.03
N GLY A 487 -3.59 4.55 17.00
CA GLY A 487 -3.89 3.74 18.17
C GLY A 487 -3.36 2.32 18.16
N ASP A 488 -2.88 1.80 17.03
CA ASP A 488 -2.23 0.47 16.98
C ASP A 488 -0.96 0.46 17.83
N GLU A 489 -0.21 1.55 17.81
CA GLU A 489 0.99 1.73 18.61
C GLU A 489 0.72 1.87 20.11
N PHE A 490 -0.56 2.08 20.48
CA PHE A 490 -1.05 2.01 21.86
C PHE A 490 -1.63 0.62 22.20
N GLY A 491 -1.68 -0.30 21.25
CA GLY A 491 -2.26 -1.64 21.44
C GLY A 491 -3.78 -1.63 21.53
N LEU A 492 -4.45 -0.66 20.92
CA LEU A 492 -5.91 -0.60 20.89
C LEU A 492 -6.49 -1.81 20.18
N THR A 493 -7.70 -2.19 20.59
CA THR A 493 -8.48 -3.29 20.02
C THR A 493 -9.83 -2.80 19.50
N GLY A 494 -10.49 -3.59 18.64
CA GLY A 494 -11.81 -3.29 18.09
C GLY A 494 -12.27 -4.43 17.19
N GLU A 495 -13.50 -4.89 17.39
CA GLU A 495 -14.08 -6.10 16.77
C GLU A 495 -14.58 -5.88 15.33
N ASP A 496 -14.80 -4.63 14.93
CA ASP A 496 -15.24 -4.24 13.58
C ASP A 496 -14.72 -2.84 13.22
N GLY A 497 -15.02 -2.34 12.03
CA GLY A 497 -14.59 -1.04 11.57
C GLY A 497 -15.08 0.12 12.46
N GLU A 498 -16.28 0.05 13.06
CA GLU A 498 -16.74 1.09 13.98
C GLU A 498 -16.03 1.00 15.33
N ALA A 499 -15.93 -0.20 15.91
CA ALA A 499 -15.22 -0.43 17.17
C ALA A 499 -13.74 -0.07 17.08
N SER A 500 -13.13 -0.17 15.89
CA SER A 500 -11.71 0.18 15.68
C SER A 500 -11.43 1.69 15.79
N ARG A 501 -12.48 2.51 15.66
CA ARG A 501 -12.40 3.99 15.72
C ARG A 501 -12.47 4.50 17.16
N THR A 502 -11.75 3.86 18.06
CA THR A 502 -11.63 4.25 19.47
C THR A 502 -10.84 5.57 19.58
N PRO A 503 -11.26 6.54 20.41
CA PRO A 503 -10.47 7.72 20.69
C PRO A 503 -9.08 7.39 21.22
N MET A 504 -8.07 8.16 20.79
CA MET A 504 -6.69 7.98 21.23
C MET A 504 -6.55 8.13 22.74
N PRO A 505 -5.86 7.20 23.44
CA PRO A 505 -5.71 7.22 24.88
C PRO A 505 -4.51 8.06 25.31
N TRP A 506 -4.48 9.34 24.88
CA TRP A 506 -3.38 10.25 25.21
C TRP A 506 -3.09 10.31 26.70
N GLY A 507 -1.79 10.33 27.05
CA GLY A 507 -1.31 10.31 28.43
C GLY A 507 -1.10 8.91 29.01
N SER A 508 -1.38 7.83 28.25
CA SER A 508 -1.15 6.45 28.67
C SER A 508 0.17 5.85 28.17
N GLU A 509 1.00 6.61 27.48
CA GLU A 509 2.22 6.16 26.78
C GLU A 509 3.22 5.45 27.73
N ALA A 510 3.26 5.84 28.99
CA ALA A 510 4.15 5.26 29.99
C ALA A 510 3.52 4.09 30.77
N SER A 511 2.28 3.70 30.45
CA SER A 511 1.64 2.57 31.16
C SER A 511 2.34 1.24 30.85
N PRO A 512 2.31 0.25 31.74
CA PRO A 512 2.93 -1.05 31.53
C PRO A 512 2.38 -1.81 30.32
N GLU A 513 1.15 -1.53 29.91
CA GLU A 513 0.46 -2.14 28.79
C GLU A 513 0.86 -1.51 27.46
N VAL A 514 0.99 -0.18 27.43
CA VAL A 514 1.24 0.61 26.18
C VAL A 514 2.73 0.71 25.88
N ALA A 515 3.55 0.99 26.86
CA ALA A 515 4.98 1.29 26.65
C ALA A 515 5.73 0.20 25.84
N PRO A 516 5.53 -1.12 26.06
CA PRO A 516 6.21 -2.15 25.26
C PRO A 516 5.75 -2.20 23.81
N VAL A 517 4.47 -1.93 23.56
CA VAL A 517 3.89 -1.89 22.20
C VAL A 517 4.46 -0.70 21.45
N LEU A 518 4.38 0.48 22.06
CA LEU A 518 4.90 1.73 21.49
C LEU A 518 6.41 1.65 21.18
N GLU A 519 7.20 1.02 22.06
CA GLU A 519 8.63 0.82 21.80
C GLU A 519 8.88 -0.14 20.63
N THR A 520 8.04 -1.17 20.48
CA THR A 520 8.10 -2.10 19.32
C THR A 520 7.84 -1.36 18.00
N TYR A 521 6.80 -0.49 17.98
CA TYR A 521 6.53 0.37 16.83
C TYR A 521 7.71 1.29 16.52
N ARG A 522 8.20 2.03 17.49
CA ARG A 522 9.36 2.92 17.34
C ARG A 522 10.59 2.20 16.78
N ALA A 523 10.90 1.03 17.30
CA ALA A 523 12.08 0.28 16.89
C ALA A 523 11.97 -0.23 15.45
N LEU A 524 10.82 -0.79 15.06
CA LEU A 524 10.62 -1.33 13.72
C LEU A 524 10.43 -0.24 12.66
N LEU A 525 9.74 0.86 12.97
CA LEU A 525 9.63 2.01 12.07
C LEU A 525 11.00 2.69 11.88
N ARG A 526 11.82 2.78 12.92
CA ARG A 526 13.20 3.25 12.83
C ARG A 526 14.05 2.34 11.93
N LEU A 527 13.91 1.01 12.03
CA LEU A 527 14.57 0.06 11.15
C LEU A 527 14.28 0.37 9.68
N ARG A 528 13.00 0.65 9.34
CA ARG A 528 12.61 1.04 7.98
C ARG A 528 13.30 2.33 7.52
N ARG A 529 13.37 3.33 8.40
CA ARG A 529 13.99 4.63 8.10
C ARG A 529 15.49 4.55 7.89
N GLU A 530 16.17 3.76 8.69
CA GLU A 530 17.62 3.66 8.67
C GLU A 530 18.16 2.75 7.57
N ARG A 531 17.30 1.99 6.86
CA ARG A 531 17.67 1.00 5.85
C ARG A 531 17.00 1.26 4.52
N PRO A 532 17.62 2.05 3.63
CA PRO A 532 17.06 2.39 2.31
C PRO A 532 16.69 1.16 1.45
N VAL A 533 17.39 0.05 1.61
CA VAL A 533 17.08 -1.21 0.92
C VAL A 533 15.66 -1.71 1.23
N LEU A 534 15.11 -1.40 2.40
CA LEU A 534 13.73 -1.78 2.73
C LEU A 534 12.70 -0.96 1.94
N ALA A 535 13.05 0.25 1.50
CA ALA A 535 12.21 1.10 0.68
C ALA A 535 12.16 0.64 -0.79
N THR A 536 13.30 0.47 -1.43
CA THR A 536 13.39 0.29 -2.89
C THR A 536 14.12 -0.97 -3.33
N GLY A 537 14.82 -1.67 -2.42
CA GLY A 537 15.56 -2.89 -2.73
C GLY A 537 14.67 -4.05 -3.14
N GLY A 538 15.25 -5.00 -3.86
CA GLY A 538 14.61 -6.24 -4.27
C GLY A 538 14.22 -7.15 -3.11
N ILE A 539 13.53 -8.23 -3.42
CA ILE A 539 13.12 -9.25 -2.45
C ILE A 539 13.37 -10.64 -3.00
N ARG A 540 14.01 -11.48 -2.18
CA ARG A 540 14.19 -12.90 -2.50
C ARG A 540 13.86 -13.77 -1.29
N TRP A 541 12.91 -14.67 -1.45
CA TRP A 541 12.54 -15.65 -0.44
C TRP A 541 13.63 -16.73 -0.33
N LEU A 542 14.01 -17.07 0.90
CA LEU A 542 15.12 -17.98 1.20
C LEU A 542 14.62 -19.31 1.77
N ALA A 543 13.64 -19.26 2.65
CA ALA A 543 13.00 -20.43 3.22
C ALA A 543 11.57 -20.10 3.68
N VAL A 544 10.66 -21.02 3.43
CA VAL A 544 9.25 -20.89 3.79
C VAL A 544 8.81 -22.16 4.49
N GLY A 545 8.39 -22.03 5.75
CA GLY A 545 7.85 -23.12 6.57
C GLY A 545 6.46 -22.79 7.09
N ASP A 546 5.82 -23.70 7.79
CA ASP A 546 4.47 -23.51 8.34
C ASP A 546 4.44 -22.40 9.41
N GLU A 547 5.47 -22.37 10.27
CA GLU A 547 5.53 -21.50 11.45
C GLU A 547 6.41 -20.26 11.26
N ALA A 548 7.20 -20.19 10.19
CA ALA A 548 8.09 -19.07 9.92
C ALA A 548 8.36 -18.91 8.42
N VAL A 549 8.69 -17.67 8.03
CA VAL A 549 9.16 -17.33 6.70
C VAL A 549 10.44 -16.52 6.80
N ALA A 550 11.36 -16.69 5.83
CA ALA A 550 12.61 -15.96 5.74
C ALA A 550 12.85 -15.47 4.33
N PHE A 551 13.28 -14.23 4.21
CA PHE A 551 13.63 -13.58 2.95
C PHE A 551 14.77 -12.58 3.16
N VAL A 552 15.37 -12.15 2.07
CA VAL A 552 16.34 -11.04 2.07
C VAL A 552 15.82 -9.90 1.20
N ARG A 553 15.95 -8.67 1.70
CA ARG A 553 15.84 -7.44 0.91
C ARG A 553 17.24 -7.09 0.41
N GLU A 554 17.38 -6.84 -0.89
CA GLU A 554 18.70 -6.74 -1.53
C GLU A 554 18.83 -5.47 -2.38
N SER A 555 19.99 -4.82 -2.28
CA SER A 555 20.46 -3.78 -3.20
C SER A 555 21.97 -3.99 -3.43
N ALA A 556 22.55 -3.21 -4.34
CA ALA A 556 24.00 -3.23 -4.53
C ALA A 556 24.78 -2.65 -3.31
N ALA A 557 24.14 -1.83 -2.48
CA ALA A 557 24.77 -1.16 -1.35
C ALA A 557 24.68 -1.95 -0.04
N GLU A 558 23.51 -2.54 0.22
CA GLU A 558 23.23 -3.28 1.47
C GLU A 558 22.18 -4.36 1.23
N SER A 559 22.13 -5.32 2.15
CA SER A 559 21.08 -6.32 2.22
C SER A 559 20.58 -6.44 3.66
N VAL A 560 19.28 -6.82 3.82
CA VAL A 560 18.66 -7.09 5.13
C VAL A 560 18.01 -8.47 5.08
N LEU A 561 18.57 -9.41 5.87
CA LEU A 561 17.99 -10.73 6.11
C LEU A 561 16.90 -10.65 7.15
N VAL A 562 15.77 -11.29 6.92
CA VAL A 562 14.58 -11.27 7.78
C VAL A 562 14.11 -12.67 8.09
N ILE A 563 13.68 -12.91 9.33
CA ILE A 563 12.79 -14.00 9.73
C ILE A 563 11.59 -13.43 10.48
N ALA A 564 10.39 -13.88 10.11
CA ALA A 564 9.16 -13.70 10.87
C ALA A 564 8.59 -15.06 11.26
N SER A 565 8.20 -15.23 12.53
CA SER A 565 7.69 -16.49 13.06
C SER A 565 6.45 -16.27 13.92
N ARG A 566 5.49 -17.21 13.83
CA ARG A 566 4.28 -17.20 14.69
C ARG A 566 4.39 -18.10 15.92
N SER A 567 5.44 -18.92 15.98
CA SER A 567 5.79 -19.80 17.10
C SER A 567 7.28 -20.13 17.05
N ALA A 568 7.75 -21.03 17.91
CA ALA A 568 9.11 -21.58 17.79
C ALA A 568 9.30 -22.26 16.43
N ALA A 569 10.37 -21.93 15.72
CA ALA A 569 10.62 -22.41 14.37
C ALA A 569 12.11 -22.49 14.05
N ARG A 570 12.44 -23.37 13.13
CA ARG A 570 13.77 -23.50 12.51
C ARG A 570 13.61 -23.56 11.00
N LEU A 571 14.28 -22.65 10.30
CA LEU A 571 14.38 -22.65 8.84
C LEU A 571 15.83 -22.89 8.43
N GLU A 572 16.02 -23.64 7.35
CA GLU A 572 17.35 -23.91 6.79
C GLU A 572 17.34 -23.72 5.28
N PHE A 573 18.42 -23.12 4.76
CA PHE A 573 18.64 -22.96 3.33
C PHE A 573 20.13 -23.09 2.98
N ASP A 574 20.43 -23.18 1.70
CA ASP A 574 21.80 -23.32 1.20
C ASP A 574 22.62 -22.03 1.46
N ALA A 575 23.85 -22.17 1.97
CA ALA A 575 24.70 -21.01 2.24
C ALA A 575 25.09 -20.24 0.97
N ALA A 576 25.09 -20.87 -0.19
CA ALA A 576 25.31 -20.21 -1.48
C ALA A 576 24.17 -19.24 -1.85
N ALA A 577 23.01 -19.34 -1.19
CA ALA A 577 21.96 -18.33 -1.32
C ALA A 577 22.37 -16.96 -0.72
N LEU A 578 23.26 -16.95 0.28
CA LEU A 578 23.64 -15.75 1.02
C LEU A 578 25.14 -15.77 1.37
N PRO A 579 26.04 -15.61 0.38
CA PRO A 579 27.47 -15.78 0.56
C PRO A 579 28.11 -14.91 1.64
N ALA A 580 27.54 -13.72 1.91
CA ALA A 580 28.06 -12.77 2.89
C ALA A 580 27.50 -12.96 4.32
N VAL A 581 26.89 -14.11 4.65
CA VAL A 581 26.22 -14.35 5.95
C VAL A 581 27.13 -14.18 7.16
N ASP A 582 28.43 -14.48 7.02
CA ASP A 582 29.43 -14.34 8.10
C ASP A 582 29.64 -12.86 8.54
N ALA A 583 29.25 -11.90 7.69
CA ALA A 583 29.28 -10.47 7.99
C ALA A 583 27.97 -9.94 8.59
N ALA A 584 27.04 -10.82 8.96
CA ALA A 584 25.72 -10.42 9.47
C ALA A 584 25.81 -9.67 10.80
N GLY A 585 25.23 -8.48 10.85
CA GLY A 585 25.06 -7.68 12.07
C GLY A 585 23.59 -7.68 12.51
N SER A 586 23.30 -8.00 13.80
CA SER A 586 21.93 -7.96 14.33
C SER A 586 21.38 -6.52 14.30
N LEU A 587 20.18 -6.36 13.73
CA LEU A 587 19.45 -5.10 13.69
C LEU A 587 18.26 -5.10 14.64
N PHE A 588 17.55 -6.21 14.73
CA PHE A 588 16.36 -6.36 15.58
C PHE A 588 16.14 -7.82 15.96
N GLY A 589 15.54 -8.06 17.14
CA GLY A 589 15.04 -9.36 17.58
C GLY A 589 16.09 -10.26 18.19
N ARG A 590 15.67 -11.50 18.55
CA ARG A 590 16.49 -12.47 19.30
C ARG A 590 16.67 -13.81 18.61
N ALA A 591 16.15 -13.98 17.39
CA ALA A 591 16.36 -15.22 16.65
C ALA A 591 17.87 -15.45 16.42
N ARG A 592 18.27 -16.72 16.34
CA ARG A 592 19.65 -17.13 16.12
C ARG A 592 19.91 -17.36 14.63
N LEU A 593 21.02 -16.84 14.18
CA LEU A 593 21.57 -17.08 12.84
C LEU A 593 22.86 -17.90 12.99
N ALA A 594 22.92 -19.05 12.32
CA ALA A 594 24.11 -19.91 12.34
C ALA A 594 24.42 -20.41 10.92
N ALA A 595 25.69 -20.37 10.56
CA ALA A 595 26.18 -20.94 9.30
C ALA A 595 27.11 -22.12 9.62
N SER A 596 26.87 -23.30 9.04
CA SER A 596 27.72 -24.47 9.20
C SER A 596 27.51 -25.47 8.05
N ALA A 597 28.58 -26.15 7.63
CA ALA A 597 28.55 -27.23 6.65
C ALA A 597 27.77 -26.88 5.35
N GLY A 598 27.94 -25.65 4.83
CA GLY A 598 27.26 -25.22 3.61
C GLY A 598 25.78 -24.87 3.80
N ARG A 599 25.29 -24.75 5.04
CA ARG A 599 23.91 -24.44 5.40
C ARG A 599 23.84 -23.20 6.29
N ILE A 600 22.79 -22.43 6.11
CA ILE A 600 22.38 -21.36 7.04
C ILE A 600 21.11 -21.83 7.74
N ALA A 601 21.11 -21.71 9.07
CA ALA A 601 19.98 -21.98 9.94
C ALA A 601 19.54 -20.69 10.64
N LEU A 602 18.23 -20.43 10.61
CA LEU A 602 17.55 -19.39 11.35
C LEU A 602 16.64 -20.05 12.39
N GLU A 603 16.81 -19.70 13.67
CA GLU A 603 16.04 -20.30 14.77
C GLU A 603 15.37 -19.22 15.62
N SER A 604 14.07 -19.36 15.81
CA SER A 604 13.28 -18.58 16.75
C SER A 604 12.71 -19.48 17.82
N ASP A 605 12.89 -19.13 19.10
CA ASP A 605 12.41 -19.92 20.23
C ASP A 605 10.91 -19.68 20.54
N ALA A 606 10.32 -18.66 19.93
CA ALA A 606 8.91 -18.24 20.11
C ALA A 606 8.42 -17.46 18.88
N ALA A 607 7.15 -17.02 18.93
CA ALA A 607 6.67 -16.00 17.99
C ALA A 607 7.55 -14.74 18.06
N GLY A 608 7.88 -14.15 16.90
CA GLY A 608 8.70 -12.95 16.86
C GLY A 608 9.29 -12.65 15.48
N PHE A 609 10.00 -11.54 15.44
CA PHE A 609 10.65 -11.01 14.26
C PHE A 609 12.14 -10.79 14.55
N ALA A 610 13.00 -11.08 13.56
CA ALA A 610 14.39 -10.67 13.64
C ALA A 610 14.93 -10.26 12.27
N ALA A 611 15.90 -9.34 12.29
CA ALA A 611 16.55 -8.81 11.11
C ALA A 611 18.04 -8.63 11.32
N TRP A 612 18.81 -8.85 10.26
CA TRP A 612 20.27 -8.67 10.23
C TRP A 612 20.68 -7.85 9.01
N SER A 613 21.63 -6.93 9.21
CA SER A 613 22.33 -6.26 8.10
C SER A 613 23.35 -7.18 7.48
N LEU A 614 23.51 -7.08 6.17
CA LEU A 614 24.49 -7.75 5.36
C LEU A 614 25.09 -6.78 4.35
N PRO A 615 26.31 -7.05 3.82
CA PRO A 615 26.80 -6.36 2.64
C PRO A 615 25.80 -6.40 1.48
N GLY A 616 25.93 -5.47 0.55
CA GLY A 616 25.13 -5.45 -0.68
C GLY A 616 25.32 -6.71 -1.51
N ALA A 617 24.34 -7.01 -2.34
CA ALA A 617 24.40 -8.12 -3.27
C ALA A 617 25.52 -7.89 -4.29
N SER A 618 26.38 -8.89 -4.49
CA SER A 618 27.40 -8.85 -5.53
C SER A 618 26.73 -8.90 -6.90
N ALA A 619 26.76 -7.77 -7.62
CA ALA A 619 26.26 -7.65 -8.98
C ALA A 619 27.29 -6.92 -9.84
N PRO A 620 27.48 -7.34 -11.11
CA PRO A 620 28.38 -6.63 -12.02
C PRO A 620 27.90 -5.19 -12.28
N ALA A 621 28.80 -4.29 -12.70
CA ALA A 621 28.40 -2.98 -13.18
C ALA A 621 27.52 -3.09 -14.42
N TRP A 622 26.56 -2.17 -14.64
CA TRP A 622 25.69 -2.19 -15.82
C TRP A 622 26.55 -2.03 -17.09
N GLN A 623 26.40 -2.96 -18.07
CA GLN A 623 27.05 -2.82 -19.37
C GLN A 623 26.24 -1.84 -20.22
N GLY A 624 26.90 -0.81 -20.77
CA GLY A 624 26.28 0.24 -21.57
C GLY A 624 26.34 1.65 -20.96
N ASP A 625 26.68 1.79 -19.68
CA ASP A 625 26.91 3.09 -19.01
C ASP A 625 28.29 3.71 -19.28
N SER A 626 29.12 3.12 -20.15
CA SER A 626 30.32 3.79 -20.61
C SER A 626 29.90 5.03 -21.41
N ALA A 627 30.19 6.21 -20.84
CA ALA A 627 30.02 7.51 -21.41
C ALA A 627 30.28 7.48 -22.93
N VAL A 628 29.28 7.85 -23.70
CA VAL A 628 29.49 8.34 -25.07
C VAL A 628 30.36 9.58 -24.93
N THR A 629 31.67 9.41 -24.96
CA THR A 629 32.59 10.49 -25.27
C THR A 629 32.24 10.96 -26.67
N ARG A 630 31.46 12.05 -26.74
CA ARG A 630 31.31 12.80 -27.97
C ARG A 630 32.71 13.29 -28.34
N HIS A 631 33.34 12.67 -29.32
CA HIS A 631 34.38 13.29 -30.08
C HIS A 631 33.68 14.31 -31.02
N GLU A 632 33.97 15.59 -30.82
CA GLU A 632 33.66 16.68 -31.72
C GLU A 632 34.22 16.43 -33.14
#